data_d56eb9c146efac3eafe94df2f430f67c
#
_entry.id   d56eb9c146efac3eafe94df2f430f67c
#
_cell.length_a   1.000
_cell.length_b   1.000
_cell.length_c   1.000
_cell.angle_alpha   90.00
_cell.angle_beta   90.00
_cell.angle_gamma   90.00
#
_symmetry.space_group_name_H-M   'P 1'
#
loop_
_entity.id
_entity.type
_entity.pdbx_description
1 polymer ?
#
loop_
_entity_poly.entity_id
_entity_poly.type
_entity_poly.pdbx_seq_one_letter_code
_entity_poly.pdbx_strand_id
1 'polypeptide(L)'
;MRPEAAPPDQAALDLLAHADALALAATEAIAAGDDAALAALLEERGIVVAAAIDALQQVLSAPPRPELADRLAAAARGSIATGLDTRAVAQRARAQASAEMAVLDARTLAAQEYGQGTPPTTIDVVL
;
A
#
# COMPACT_ATOMS: atom_id res chain seq x y z
N MET A 1 -25.77 -11.33 -32.21
CA MET A 1 -24.39 -11.29 -31.71
C MET A 1 -24.42 -11.09 -30.21
N ARG A 2 -23.70 -11.86 -29.50
CA ARG A 2 -23.64 -11.67 -28.06
C ARG A 2 -22.53 -10.70 -27.70
N PRO A 3 -22.67 -10.03 -26.56
CA PRO A 3 -21.63 -9.15 -26.11
C PRO A 3 -20.36 -9.94 -25.87
N GLU A 4 -19.29 -9.44 -26.35
CA GLU A 4 -18.00 -10.08 -26.22
C GLU A 4 -17.29 -9.54 -24.99
N ALA A 5 -16.49 -10.39 -24.37
CA ALA A 5 -15.55 -9.89 -23.39
C ALA A 5 -14.58 -8.94 -24.10
N ALA A 6 -14.07 -7.98 -23.36
CA ALA A 6 -13.09 -7.08 -23.91
C ALA A 6 -11.92 -7.85 -24.49
N PRO A 7 -11.30 -7.39 -25.59
CA PRO A 7 -10.09 -8.03 -26.11
C PRO A 7 -9.04 -8.08 -25.01
N PRO A 8 -8.11 -9.05 -25.05
CA PRO A 8 -7.10 -9.17 -23.99
C PRO A 8 -6.30 -7.88 -23.77
N ASP A 9 -6.06 -7.11 -24.83
CA ASP A 9 -5.34 -5.86 -24.75
C ASP A 9 -6.12 -4.81 -23.96
N GLN A 10 -7.41 -4.66 -24.26
CA GLN A 10 -8.26 -3.72 -23.52
C GLN A 10 -8.45 -4.20 -22.09
N ALA A 11 -8.61 -5.51 -21.91
CA ALA A 11 -8.72 -6.08 -20.58
C ALA A 11 -7.49 -5.78 -19.75
N ALA A 12 -6.30 -5.91 -20.33
CA ALA A 12 -5.05 -5.62 -19.63
C ALA A 12 -4.98 -4.14 -19.23
N LEU A 13 -5.36 -3.23 -20.14
CA LEU A 13 -5.37 -1.80 -19.83
C LEU A 13 -6.34 -1.47 -18.71
N ASP A 14 -7.53 -2.05 -18.76
CA ASP A 14 -8.55 -1.81 -17.75
C ASP A 14 -8.12 -2.34 -16.38
N LEU A 15 -7.49 -3.50 -16.36
CA LEU A 15 -7.02 -4.09 -15.12
C LEU A 15 -5.87 -3.29 -14.52
N LEU A 16 -4.96 -2.79 -15.35
CA LEU A 16 -3.87 -1.94 -14.86
C LEU A 16 -4.42 -0.63 -14.30
N ALA A 17 -5.41 -0.03 -14.96
CA ALA A 17 -6.05 1.17 -14.45
C ALA A 17 -6.75 0.91 -13.12
N HIS A 18 -7.40 -0.24 -12.98
CA HIS A 18 -8.05 -0.62 -11.73
C HIS A 18 -7.01 -0.83 -10.62
N ALA A 19 -5.91 -1.48 -10.94
CA ALA A 19 -4.83 -1.67 -9.97
C ALA A 19 -4.27 -0.33 -9.49
N ASP A 20 -4.14 0.63 -10.40
CA ASP A 20 -3.67 1.97 -10.05
C ASP A 20 -4.65 2.68 -9.12
N ALA A 21 -5.95 2.56 -9.40
CA ALA A 21 -6.98 3.15 -8.55
C ALA A 21 -6.95 2.53 -7.14
N LEU A 22 -6.73 1.23 -7.06
CA LEU A 22 -6.63 0.54 -5.77
C LEU A 22 -5.37 0.99 -5.02
N ALA A 23 -4.26 1.21 -5.73
CA ALA A 23 -3.04 1.70 -5.11
C ALA A 23 -3.22 3.10 -4.54
N LEU A 24 -3.92 3.98 -5.26
CA LEU A 24 -4.24 5.32 -4.76
C LEU A 24 -5.13 5.25 -3.53
N ALA A 25 -6.16 4.40 -3.57
CA ALA A 25 -7.04 4.21 -2.43
C ALA A 25 -6.27 3.66 -1.22
N ALA A 26 -5.32 2.76 -1.47
CA ALA A 26 -4.47 2.23 -0.40
C ALA A 26 -3.61 3.32 0.23
N THR A 27 -3.07 4.22 -0.59
CA THR A 27 -2.32 5.36 -0.08
C THR A 27 -3.18 6.25 0.81
N GLU A 28 -4.43 6.48 0.41
CA GLU A 28 -5.37 7.25 1.22
C GLU A 28 -5.72 6.54 2.53
N ALA A 29 -5.87 5.21 2.48
CA ALA A 29 -6.13 4.43 3.69
C ALA A 29 -4.96 4.52 4.67
N ILE A 30 -3.73 4.51 4.16
CA ILE A 30 -2.54 4.69 5.00
C ILE A 30 -2.59 6.05 5.69
N ALA A 31 -2.89 7.10 4.93
CA ALA A 31 -2.96 8.46 5.48
C ALA A 31 -4.06 8.58 6.52
N ALA A 32 -5.16 7.85 6.34
CA ALA A 32 -6.28 7.86 7.29
C ALA A 32 -6.07 6.93 8.48
N GLY A 33 -5.04 6.08 8.45
CA GLY A 33 -4.81 5.10 9.50
C GLY A 33 -5.83 3.98 9.51
N ASP A 34 -6.47 3.72 8.37
CA ASP A 34 -7.51 2.70 8.25
C ASP A 34 -6.88 1.37 7.80
N ASP A 35 -6.40 0.62 8.77
CA ASP A 35 -5.69 -0.63 8.51
C ASP A 35 -6.57 -1.69 7.87
N ALA A 36 -7.84 -1.76 8.25
CA ALA A 36 -8.77 -2.74 7.69
C ALA A 36 -9.01 -2.45 6.20
N ALA A 37 -9.24 -1.18 5.86
CA ALA A 37 -9.41 -0.78 4.46
C ALA A 37 -8.14 -1.04 3.68
N LEU A 38 -6.98 -0.74 4.26
CA LEU A 38 -5.70 -0.98 3.60
C LEU A 38 -5.52 -2.45 3.27
N ALA A 39 -5.77 -3.35 4.22
CA ALA A 39 -5.63 -4.78 4.00
C ALA A 39 -6.54 -5.27 2.88
N ALA A 40 -7.79 -4.82 2.87
CA ALA A 40 -8.77 -5.22 1.86
C ALA A 40 -8.33 -4.71 0.47
N LEU A 41 -7.86 -3.46 0.39
CA LEU A 41 -7.43 -2.87 -0.87
C LEU A 41 -6.20 -3.55 -1.44
N LEU A 42 -5.24 -3.90 -0.59
CA LEU A 42 -4.04 -4.59 -1.04
C LEU A 42 -4.35 -6.01 -1.52
N GLU A 43 -5.28 -6.70 -0.86
CA GLU A 43 -5.71 -8.01 -1.29
C GLU A 43 -6.39 -7.94 -2.64
N GLU A 44 -7.31 -7.00 -2.80
CA GLU A 44 -8.00 -6.81 -4.08
C GLU A 44 -7.02 -6.43 -5.18
N ARG A 45 -6.08 -5.56 -4.88
CA ARG A 45 -5.07 -5.15 -5.85
C ARG A 45 -4.22 -6.34 -6.30
N GLY A 46 -3.88 -7.23 -5.39
CA GLY A 46 -3.14 -8.44 -5.74
C GLY A 46 -3.89 -9.31 -6.73
N ILE A 47 -5.21 -9.46 -6.53
CA ILE A 47 -6.05 -10.22 -7.45
C ILE A 47 -6.10 -9.56 -8.82
N VAL A 48 -6.27 -8.23 -8.85
CA VAL A 48 -6.35 -7.47 -10.10
C VAL A 48 -5.02 -7.52 -10.85
N VAL A 49 -3.90 -7.40 -10.15
CA VAL A 49 -2.58 -7.49 -10.78
C VAL A 49 -2.34 -8.87 -11.38
N ALA A 50 -2.74 -9.92 -10.69
CA ALA A 50 -2.62 -11.28 -11.23
C ALA A 50 -3.45 -11.44 -12.51
N ALA A 51 -4.66 -10.90 -12.52
CA ALA A 51 -5.50 -10.93 -13.72
C ALA A 51 -4.88 -10.10 -14.84
N ALA A 52 -4.25 -8.97 -14.52
CA ALA A 52 -3.57 -8.13 -15.51
C ALA A 52 -2.39 -8.87 -16.13
N ILE A 53 -1.64 -9.61 -15.33
CA ILE A 53 -0.52 -10.41 -15.83
C ILE A 53 -1.02 -11.46 -16.80
N ASP A 54 -2.12 -12.16 -16.46
CA ASP A 54 -2.72 -13.13 -17.37
C ASP A 54 -3.13 -12.50 -18.69
N ALA A 55 -3.78 -11.34 -18.63
CA ALA A 55 -4.21 -10.63 -19.83
C ALA A 55 -3.02 -10.21 -20.68
N LEU A 56 -1.95 -9.74 -20.04
CA LEU A 56 -0.72 -9.37 -20.75
C LEU A 56 -0.08 -10.56 -21.43
N GLN A 57 -0.09 -11.73 -20.79
CA GLN A 57 0.44 -12.94 -21.40
C GLN A 57 -0.37 -13.34 -22.63
N GLN A 58 -1.69 -13.15 -22.58
CA GLN A 58 -2.53 -13.42 -23.75
C GLN A 58 -2.20 -12.45 -24.89
N VAL A 59 -1.95 -11.18 -24.58
CA VAL A 59 -1.57 -10.21 -25.58
C VAL A 59 -0.22 -10.59 -26.22
N LEU A 60 0.73 -11.04 -25.42
CA LEU A 60 2.05 -11.43 -25.93
C LEU A 60 1.97 -12.67 -26.79
N SER A 61 0.95 -13.50 -26.62
CA SER A 61 0.73 -14.69 -27.44
C SER A 61 0.04 -14.37 -28.75
N ALA A 62 -0.49 -13.17 -28.90
CA ALA A 62 -1.20 -12.73 -30.12
C ALA A 62 -0.22 -12.09 -31.09
N PRO A 63 -0.64 -11.91 -32.37
CA PRO A 63 0.20 -11.19 -33.33
C PRO A 63 0.54 -9.79 -32.84
N PRO A 64 1.75 -9.32 -33.08
CA PRO A 64 2.18 -8.02 -32.53
C PRO A 64 1.40 -6.85 -33.12
N ARG A 65 1.09 -5.91 -32.25
CA ARG A 65 0.46 -4.64 -32.60
C ARG A 65 1.29 -3.54 -31.98
N PRO A 66 2.14 -2.87 -32.75
CA PRO A 66 3.10 -1.92 -32.16
C PRO A 66 2.46 -0.80 -31.34
N GLU A 67 1.36 -0.22 -31.82
CA GLU A 67 0.69 0.86 -31.11
C GLU A 67 0.19 0.39 -29.75
N LEU A 68 -0.38 -0.80 -29.73
CA LEU A 68 -0.92 -1.38 -28.50
C LEU A 68 0.20 -1.77 -27.56
N ALA A 69 1.30 -2.33 -28.09
CA ALA A 69 2.45 -2.69 -27.28
C ALA A 69 2.99 -1.47 -26.55
N ASP A 70 3.07 -0.32 -27.24
CA ASP A 70 3.54 0.92 -26.62
C ASP A 70 2.60 1.37 -25.50
N ARG A 71 1.30 1.31 -25.75
CA ARG A 71 0.31 1.68 -24.73
C ARG A 71 0.37 0.78 -23.51
N LEU A 72 0.49 -0.52 -23.75
CA LEU A 72 0.59 -1.49 -22.65
C LEU A 72 1.87 -1.31 -21.86
N ALA A 73 2.99 -1.06 -22.56
CA ALA A 73 4.26 -0.83 -21.89
C ALA A 73 4.19 0.42 -21.01
N ALA A 74 3.58 1.49 -21.53
CA ALA A 74 3.43 2.73 -20.78
C ALA A 74 2.53 2.51 -19.56
N ALA A 75 1.41 1.79 -19.75
CA ALA A 75 0.48 1.50 -18.65
C ALA A 75 1.15 0.62 -17.59
N ALA A 76 1.93 -0.37 -18.00
CA ALA A 76 2.63 -1.24 -17.07
C ALA A 76 3.67 -0.47 -16.26
N ARG A 77 4.45 0.41 -16.93
CA ARG A 77 5.42 1.25 -16.24
C ARG A 77 4.74 2.18 -15.24
N GLY A 78 3.60 2.77 -15.64
CA GLY A 78 2.83 3.63 -14.75
C GLY A 78 2.32 2.88 -13.54
N SER A 79 1.84 1.66 -13.74
CA SER A 79 1.33 0.82 -12.65
C SER A 79 2.44 0.42 -11.67
N ILE A 80 3.62 0.10 -12.20
CA ILE A 80 4.77 -0.19 -11.35
C ILE A 80 5.15 1.04 -10.53
N ALA A 81 5.21 2.21 -11.17
CA ALA A 81 5.54 3.45 -10.48
C ALA A 81 4.53 3.75 -9.37
N THR A 82 3.24 3.60 -9.65
CA THR A 82 2.18 3.81 -8.65
C THR A 82 2.33 2.82 -7.49
N GLY A 83 2.64 1.57 -7.79
CA GLY A 83 2.86 0.56 -6.76
C GLY A 83 4.06 0.88 -5.89
N LEU A 84 5.14 1.38 -6.49
CA LEU A 84 6.32 1.78 -5.73
C LEU A 84 6.03 2.99 -4.85
N ASP A 85 5.25 3.95 -5.34
CA ASP A 85 4.84 5.10 -4.55
C ASP A 85 4.02 4.67 -3.33
N THR A 86 3.06 3.78 -3.52
CA THR A 86 2.26 3.25 -2.42
C THR A 86 3.15 2.54 -1.40
N ARG A 87 4.11 1.77 -1.88
CA ARG A 87 5.05 1.07 -1.01
C ARG A 87 5.89 2.06 -0.20
N ALA A 88 6.36 3.12 -0.84
CA ALA A 88 7.15 4.15 -0.16
C ALA A 88 6.33 4.84 0.91
N VAL A 89 5.06 5.15 0.63
CA VAL A 89 4.17 5.75 1.61
C VAL A 89 3.96 4.79 2.78
N ALA A 90 3.74 3.51 2.50
CA ALA A 90 3.56 2.51 3.55
C ALA A 90 4.80 2.36 4.42
N GLN A 91 5.99 2.37 3.80
CA GLN A 91 7.24 2.26 4.54
C GLN A 91 7.46 3.47 5.44
N ARG A 92 7.15 4.68 4.94
CA ARG A 92 7.27 5.90 5.75
C ARG A 92 6.28 5.89 6.91
N ALA A 93 5.06 5.45 6.67
CA ALA A 93 4.05 5.36 7.73
C ALA A 93 4.48 4.36 8.81
N ARG A 94 5.05 3.24 8.39
CA ARG A 94 5.54 2.24 9.33
C ARG A 94 6.71 2.77 10.15
N ALA A 95 7.64 3.47 9.50
CA ALA A 95 8.78 4.06 10.19
C ALA A 95 8.32 5.11 11.20
N GLN A 96 7.35 5.92 10.82
CA GLN A 96 6.80 6.93 11.72
C GLN A 96 6.10 6.28 12.92
N ALA A 97 5.30 5.25 12.67
CA ALA A 97 4.62 4.53 13.75
C ALA A 97 5.63 3.89 14.72
N SER A 98 6.71 3.31 14.17
CA SER A 98 7.76 2.74 15.01
C SER A 98 8.45 3.80 15.86
N ALA A 99 8.71 4.98 15.28
CA ALA A 99 9.32 6.08 16.02
C ALA A 99 8.39 6.57 17.13
N GLU A 100 7.10 6.68 16.83
CA GLU A 100 6.12 7.10 17.83
C GLU A 100 6.01 6.08 18.96
N MET A 101 6.02 4.80 18.64
CA MET A 101 5.99 3.75 19.65
C MET A 101 7.23 3.78 20.52
N ALA A 102 8.39 4.03 19.93
CA ALA A 102 9.62 4.14 20.69
C ALA A 102 9.56 5.31 21.68
N VAL A 103 8.97 6.44 21.28
CA VAL A 103 8.77 7.58 22.17
C VAL A 103 7.81 7.23 23.29
N LEU A 104 6.70 6.56 22.96
CA LEU A 104 5.72 6.14 23.97
C LEU A 104 6.33 5.15 24.95
N ASP A 105 7.12 4.20 24.47
CA ASP A 105 7.81 3.23 25.32
C ASP A 105 8.77 3.94 26.27
N ALA A 106 9.51 4.92 25.77
CA ALA A 106 10.43 5.69 26.59
C ALA A 106 9.67 6.47 27.67
N ARG A 107 8.55 7.07 27.30
CA ARG A 107 7.71 7.79 28.27
C ARG A 107 7.12 6.87 29.32
N THR A 108 6.67 5.69 28.90
CA THR A 108 6.12 4.71 29.81
C THR A 108 7.19 4.24 30.81
N LEU A 109 8.38 3.97 30.30
CA LEU A 109 9.48 3.54 31.15
C LEU A 109 9.86 4.64 32.14
N ALA A 110 9.94 5.89 31.69
CA ALA A 110 10.23 7.01 32.56
C ALA A 110 9.16 7.16 33.64
N ALA A 111 7.89 7.03 33.25
CA ALA A 111 6.79 7.13 34.22
C ALA A 111 6.86 6.01 35.26
N GLN A 112 7.22 4.81 34.84
CA GLN A 112 7.40 3.69 35.76
C GLN A 112 8.53 3.94 36.73
N GLU A 113 9.64 4.47 36.24
CA GLU A 113 10.78 4.78 37.09
C GLU A 113 10.42 5.86 38.12
N TYR A 114 9.75 6.91 37.68
CA TYR A 114 9.31 7.94 38.61
C TYR A 114 8.27 7.41 39.58
N GLY A 115 7.36 6.59 39.11
CA GLY A 115 6.33 6.01 39.95
C GLY A 115 6.88 5.06 41.00
N GLN A 116 7.98 4.39 40.70
CA GLN A 116 8.61 3.47 41.65
C GLN A 116 9.62 4.14 42.55
N GLY A 117 10.34 5.09 41.94
CA GLY A 117 11.41 5.72 42.64
C GLY A 117 11.02 6.77 43.57
N THR A 118 9.92 7.24 43.49
CA THR A 118 9.55 8.25 44.22
C THR A 118 9.19 7.89 45.40
N PRO A 119 9.25 8.02 45.97
CA PRO A 119 8.75 7.79 46.95
C PRO A 119 8.59 8.67 47.48
N PRO A 120 8.26 8.75 47.43
CA PRO A 120 7.84 9.45 47.87
C PRO A 120 8.62 9.91 48.62
N THR A 121 9.12 9.96 48.57
CA THR A 121 9.82 10.21 49.20
C THR A 121 10.26 11.18 49.04
N THR A 122 10.30 11.47 48.70
CA THR A 122 10.71 12.24 48.51
C THR A 122 10.39 13.08 49.23
N ILE A 123 9.96 13.08 49.64
CA ILE A 123 9.51 13.65 50.21
C ILE A 123 9.70 13.44 51.29
N ASP A 124 9.59 12.87 51.45
CA ASP A 124 9.60 12.44 52.39
C ASP A 124 10.68 12.68 52.82
N VAL A 125 11.07 13.11 52.39
CA VAL A 125 12.01 13.21 52.63
C VAL A 125 12.22 14.27 53.11
N VAL A 126 11.76 14.64 53.24
CA VAL A 126 11.88 15.55 53.49
C VAL A 126 11.76 15.71 54.62
N LEU A 127 11.61 15.37 55.02
CA LEU A 127 11.46 15.38 55.92
C LEU A 127 12.13 15.57 56.42
#